data_d1226ed67955a40fa627d196a1ba5371
#
_entry.id   d1226ed67955a40fa627d196a1ba5371
#
_cell.length_a   1.000
_cell.length_b   1.000
_cell.length_c   1.000
_cell.angle_alpha   90.00
_cell.angle_beta   90.00
_cell.angle_gamma   90.00
#
_symmetry.space_group_name_H-M   'P 1'
#
loop_
_entity.id
_entity.type
_entity.pdbx_description
1 polymer ?
#
loop_
_entity_poly.entity_id
_entity_poly.type
_entity_poly.pdbx_seq_one_letter_code
_entity_poly.pdbx_strand_id
1 'polypeptide(L)'
;PLYYLSQLAAKDVKVVLSGEGADEMFGGYETYIPSKSGDMYRKIVPASIRKKLGDWAKHQPDKRGLNFLKRNATSVEDSYIGQAFIMDNEEADEVLSPAYKSKMRYQDVTKPYFDQVKDQDDLHKKLFLDMHLWLPHDILLKADKMTMAHSLELRVPYLDKKVWELARSIDSKYCVDGMETKK
;
A
#
# COMPACT_ATOMS: atom_id res chain seq x y z
N PRO A 1 1.72 19.63 8.36
CA PRO A 1 2.31 20.43 7.27
C PRO A 1 1.25 20.91 6.28
N LEU A 2 0.38 20.03 5.72
CA LEU A 2 -0.58 20.39 4.66
C LEU A 2 -1.57 21.49 5.06
N TYR A 3 -2.05 21.49 6.30
CA TYR A 3 -2.94 22.55 6.84
C TYR A 3 -2.32 23.96 6.67
N TYR A 4 -1.07 24.13 7.12
CA TYR A 4 -0.39 25.44 7.04
C TYR A 4 -0.03 25.83 5.61
N LEU A 5 0.32 24.82 4.76
CA LEU A 5 0.55 25.05 3.34
C LEU A 5 -0.73 25.56 2.66
N SER A 6 -1.87 24.93 2.95
CA SER A 6 -3.18 25.33 2.42
C SER A 6 -3.57 26.74 2.90
N GLN A 7 -3.30 27.07 4.16
CA GLN A 7 -3.53 28.41 4.72
C GLN A 7 -2.69 29.48 3.98
N LEU A 8 -1.47 29.13 3.63
CA LEU A 8 -0.60 30.07 2.89
C LEU A 8 -1.10 30.25 1.46
N ALA A 9 -1.35 29.15 0.74
CA ALA A 9 -1.80 29.21 -0.65
C ALA A 9 -3.16 29.91 -0.82
N ALA A 10 -4.08 29.72 0.13
CA ALA A 10 -5.41 30.34 0.09
C ALA A 10 -5.39 31.89 0.14
N LYS A 11 -4.25 32.51 0.49
CA LYS A 11 -4.11 33.96 0.43
C LYS A 11 -4.04 34.49 -1.00
N ASP A 12 -3.47 33.69 -1.92
CA ASP A 12 -3.16 34.13 -3.27
C ASP A 12 -4.07 33.46 -4.32
N VAL A 13 -4.54 32.23 -4.06
CA VAL A 13 -5.31 31.45 -5.05
C VAL A 13 -6.54 30.77 -4.40
N LYS A 14 -7.50 30.39 -5.24
CA LYS A 14 -8.71 29.64 -4.80
C LYS A 14 -8.68 28.18 -5.20
N VAL A 15 -7.84 27.83 -6.18
CA VAL A 15 -7.71 26.47 -6.72
C VAL A 15 -6.23 26.14 -6.83
N VAL A 16 -5.87 24.92 -6.45
CA VAL A 16 -4.50 24.36 -6.61
C VAL A 16 -4.56 22.98 -7.25
N LEU A 17 -3.49 22.60 -7.92
CA LEU A 17 -3.29 21.25 -8.43
C LEU A 17 -2.35 20.50 -7.51
N SER A 18 -2.62 19.21 -7.30
CA SER A 18 -1.78 18.31 -6.50
C SER A 18 -1.40 17.06 -7.29
N GLY A 19 -0.29 16.45 -6.89
CA GLY A 19 0.23 15.19 -7.43
C GLY A 19 -0.35 13.92 -6.80
N GLU A 20 -1.38 14.04 -5.96
CA GLU A 20 -1.98 12.87 -5.28
C GLU A 20 -2.48 11.82 -6.27
N GLY A 21 -2.30 10.56 -5.94
CA GLY A 21 -2.66 9.42 -6.79
C GLY A 21 -1.55 8.96 -7.74
N ALA A 22 -0.48 9.76 -7.93
CA ALA A 22 0.61 9.38 -8.82
C ALA A 22 1.41 8.16 -8.29
N ASP A 23 1.60 8.06 -6.99
CA ASP A 23 2.31 6.93 -6.36
C ASP A 23 1.53 5.63 -6.49
N GLU A 24 0.24 5.68 -6.27
CA GLU A 24 -0.66 4.54 -6.35
C GLU A 24 -0.90 4.08 -7.79
N MET A 25 -0.76 4.98 -8.78
CA MET A 25 -0.91 4.64 -10.19
C MET A 25 0.38 4.11 -10.83
N PHE A 26 1.52 4.70 -10.46
CA PHE A 26 2.79 4.48 -11.15
C PHE A 26 3.86 3.82 -10.26
N GLY A 27 3.46 3.30 -9.10
CA GLY A 27 4.35 2.52 -8.24
C GLY A 27 5.41 3.36 -7.53
N GLY A 28 5.04 4.52 -6.97
CA GLY A 28 5.99 5.46 -6.39
C GLY A 28 6.50 5.11 -4.99
N TYR A 29 5.82 4.26 -4.24
CA TYR A 29 6.24 3.91 -2.87
C TYR A 29 7.32 2.84 -2.86
N GLU A 30 8.25 2.92 -1.90
CA GLU A 30 9.30 1.90 -1.71
C GLU A 30 8.75 0.50 -1.42
N THR A 31 7.54 0.41 -0.84
CA THR A 31 6.84 -0.86 -0.57
C THR A 31 6.44 -1.61 -1.84
N TYR A 32 6.45 -0.93 -2.99
CA TYR A 32 6.18 -1.52 -4.30
C TYR A 32 7.42 -2.15 -4.94
N ILE A 33 8.61 -1.80 -4.48
CA ILE A 33 9.86 -2.32 -5.05
C ILE A 33 9.90 -3.84 -4.91
N PRO A 34 9.99 -4.60 -6.02
CA PRO A 34 10.04 -6.04 -5.99
C PRO A 34 11.37 -6.53 -5.40
N SER A 35 11.31 -7.55 -4.59
CA SER A 35 12.51 -8.22 -4.09
C SER A 35 12.89 -9.37 -5.00
N LYS A 36 13.84 -9.17 -5.91
CA LYS A 36 14.33 -10.24 -6.82
C LYS A 36 14.72 -11.52 -6.07
N SER A 37 15.37 -11.38 -4.91
CA SER A 37 15.70 -12.50 -4.04
C SER A 37 14.46 -13.14 -3.40
N GLY A 38 13.46 -12.32 -3.05
CA GLY A 38 12.18 -12.79 -2.54
C GLY A 38 11.39 -13.57 -3.59
N ASP A 39 11.36 -13.08 -4.83
CA ASP A 39 10.68 -13.75 -5.95
C ASP A 39 11.34 -15.10 -6.25
N MET A 40 12.66 -15.15 -6.28
CA MET A 40 13.41 -16.40 -6.45
C MET A 40 13.15 -17.37 -5.29
N TYR A 41 13.15 -16.87 -4.05
CA TYR A 41 12.83 -17.68 -2.87
C TYR A 41 11.41 -18.23 -2.94
N ARG A 42 10.43 -17.43 -3.31
CA ARG A 42 9.03 -17.87 -3.49
C ARG A 42 8.84 -18.90 -4.59
N LYS A 43 9.65 -18.85 -5.66
CA LYS A 43 9.62 -19.84 -6.76
C LYS A 43 10.22 -21.18 -6.36
N ILE A 44 11.26 -21.18 -5.53
CA ILE A 44 12.02 -22.39 -5.18
C ILE A 44 11.44 -23.07 -3.93
N VAL A 45 11.03 -22.30 -2.92
CA VAL A 45 10.60 -22.83 -1.61
C VAL A 45 9.07 -22.96 -1.57
N PRO A 46 8.52 -24.17 -1.34
CA PRO A 46 7.09 -24.38 -1.22
C PRO A 46 6.42 -23.50 -0.15
N ALA A 47 5.19 -23.06 -0.40
CA ALA A 47 4.45 -22.15 0.48
C ALA A 47 4.34 -22.65 1.94
N SER A 48 4.13 -23.96 2.13
CA SER A 48 4.04 -24.57 3.45
C SER A 48 5.34 -24.47 4.27
N ILE A 49 6.49 -24.58 3.57
CA ILE A 49 7.82 -24.42 4.22
C ILE A 49 8.07 -22.94 4.50
N ARG A 50 7.77 -22.05 3.55
CA ARG A 50 7.93 -20.60 3.73
C ARG A 50 7.13 -20.09 4.93
N LYS A 51 5.87 -20.53 5.06
CA LYS A 51 5.01 -20.18 6.19
C LYS A 51 5.62 -20.61 7.52
N LYS A 52 6.06 -21.88 7.65
CA LYS A 52 6.73 -22.38 8.87
C LYS A 52 8.00 -21.58 9.21
N LEU A 53 8.81 -21.25 8.21
CA LEU A 53 10.02 -20.44 8.41
C LEU A 53 9.69 -19.01 8.83
N GLY A 54 8.64 -18.41 8.26
CA GLY A 54 8.16 -17.09 8.63
C GLY A 54 7.62 -17.03 10.05
N ASP A 55 6.76 -17.98 10.40
CA ASP A 55 6.19 -18.10 11.75
C ASP A 55 7.30 -18.33 12.80
N TRP A 56 8.28 -19.18 12.51
CA TRP A 56 9.45 -19.33 13.35
C TRP A 56 10.23 -18.02 13.48
N ALA A 57 10.44 -17.30 12.38
CA ALA A 57 11.20 -16.05 12.36
C ALA A 57 10.53 -14.92 13.16
N LYS A 58 9.19 -14.89 13.25
CA LYS A 58 8.44 -13.92 14.06
C LYS A 58 8.77 -14.00 15.54
N HIS A 59 9.01 -15.20 16.05
CA HIS A 59 9.31 -15.46 17.47
C HIS A 59 10.80 -15.34 17.81
N GLN A 60 11.63 -14.93 16.86
CA GLN A 60 13.07 -14.72 17.11
C GLN A 60 13.36 -13.23 17.34
N PRO A 61 14.34 -12.89 18.20
CA PRO A 61 14.82 -11.51 18.33
C PRO A 61 15.33 -11.00 16.98
N ASP A 62 15.13 -9.73 16.71
CA ASP A 62 15.47 -9.11 15.42
C ASP A 62 16.94 -9.35 15.05
N LYS A 63 17.12 -10.14 13.98
CA LYS A 63 18.43 -10.44 13.38
C LYS A 63 18.37 -10.21 11.88
N ARG A 64 19.50 -9.80 11.32
CA ARG A 64 19.65 -9.62 9.87
C ARG A 64 19.26 -10.93 9.14
N GLY A 65 18.36 -10.84 8.18
CA GLY A 65 17.86 -11.97 7.40
C GLY A 65 16.49 -12.52 7.85
N LEU A 66 16.08 -12.37 9.11
CA LEU A 66 14.77 -12.83 9.58
C LEU A 66 13.62 -12.02 8.97
N ASN A 67 13.83 -10.73 8.75
CA ASN A 67 12.85 -9.88 8.05
C ASN A 67 12.62 -10.33 6.61
N PHE A 68 13.62 -10.91 5.96
CA PHE A 68 13.45 -11.52 4.65
C PHE A 68 12.51 -12.72 4.69
N LEU A 69 12.67 -13.61 5.68
CA LEU A 69 11.78 -14.77 5.88
C LEU A 69 10.36 -14.33 6.22
N LYS A 70 10.20 -13.37 7.14
CA LYS A 70 8.90 -12.81 7.53
C LYS A 70 8.16 -12.25 6.31
N ARG A 71 8.80 -11.39 5.51
CA ARG A 71 8.21 -10.74 4.33
C ARG A 71 7.86 -11.69 3.18
N ASN A 72 8.57 -12.81 3.06
CA ASN A 72 8.38 -13.78 1.97
C ASN A 72 7.68 -15.08 2.43
N ALA A 73 7.13 -15.09 3.65
CA ALA A 73 6.44 -16.24 4.21
C ALA A 73 5.15 -16.58 3.49
N THR A 74 4.40 -15.54 3.13
CA THR A 74 3.05 -15.64 2.55
C THR A 74 2.95 -14.92 1.21
N SER A 75 1.80 -15.00 0.58
CA SER A 75 1.50 -14.27 -0.65
C SER A 75 1.26 -12.78 -0.37
N VAL A 76 1.16 -11.97 -1.43
CA VAL A 76 0.80 -10.54 -1.29
C VAL A 76 -0.60 -10.41 -0.70
N GLU A 77 -1.54 -11.24 -1.14
CA GLU A 77 -2.93 -11.24 -0.67
C GLU A 77 -3.05 -11.53 0.84
N ASP A 78 -2.13 -12.34 1.36
CA ASP A 78 -2.13 -12.73 2.78
C ASP A 78 -1.38 -11.74 3.68
N SER A 79 -0.50 -10.90 3.13
CA SER A 79 0.44 -10.08 3.91
C SER A 79 0.35 -8.58 3.67
N TYR A 80 -0.22 -8.14 2.55
CA TYR A 80 -0.28 -6.73 2.20
C TYR A 80 -1.64 -6.12 2.56
N ILE A 81 -1.63 -5.11 3.42
CA ILE A 81 -2.84 -4.38 3.86
C ILE A 81 -2.82 -2.92 3.42
N GLY A 82 -1.89 -2.54 2.57
CA GLY A 82 -1.73 -1.16 2.09
C GLY A 82 -0.62 -0.38 2.81
N GLN A 83 -0.50 0.89 2.46
CA GLN A 83 0.53 1.79 3.02
C GLN A 83 0.30 2.12 4.50
N ALA A 84 -0.92 1.96 5.01
CA ALA A 84 -1.28 2.25 6.40
C ALA A 84 -0.91 1.12 7.39
N PHE A 85 -0.07 0.16 7.00
CA PHE A 85 0.35 -0.91 7.89
C PHE A 85 0.98 -0.38 9.19
N ILE A 86 0.38 -0.71 10.32
CA ILE A 86 0.89 -0.39 11.65
C ILE A 86 1.24 -1.67 12.40
N MET A 87 0.35 -2.66 12.39
CA MET A 87 0.52 -3.93 13.08
C MET A 87 -0.25 -5.05 12.36
N ASP A 88 0.21 -6.28 12.52
CA ASP A 88 -0.53 -7.45 12.02
C ASP A 88 -1.63 -7.90 13.01
N ASN A 89 -2.38 -8.96 12.64
CA ASN A 89 -3.46 -9.46 13.48
C ASN A 89 -2.97 -10.00 14.83
N GLU A 90 -1.80 -10.59 14.90
CA GLU A 90 -1.22 -11.17 16.12
C GLU A 90 -0.79 -10.04 17.06
N GLU A 91 -0.08 -9.05 16.55
CA GLU A 91 0.32 -7.85 17.30
C GLU A 91 -0.92 -7.07 17.79
N ALA A 92 -1.98 -6.94 16.98
CA ALA A 92 -3.23 -6.32 17.40
C ALA A 92 -3.92 -7.10 18.53
N ASP A 93 -3.90 -8.43 18.45
CA ASP A 93 -4.46 -9.28 19.51
C ASP A 93 -3.68 -9.17 20.84
N GLU A 94 -2.40 -8.84 20.81
CA GLU A 94 -1.58 -8.61 22.02
C GLU A 94 -1.89 -7.26 22.69
N VAL A 95 -2.15 -6.23 21.88
CA VAL A 95 -2.41 -4.85 22.38
C VAL A 95 -3.85 -4.69 22.85
N LEU A 96 -4.81 -5.32 22.17
CA LEU A 96 -6.23 -5.16 22.49
C LEU A 96 -6.64 -5.96 23.71
N SER A 97 -7.41 -5.33 24.60
CA SER A 97 -8.04 -6.07 25.71
C SER A 97 -9.05 -7.10 25.18
N PRO A 98 -9.31 -8.20 25.89
CA PRO A 98 -10.19 -9.27 25.43
C PRO A 98 -11.60 -8.79 24.98
N ALA A 99 -12.13 -7.75 25.57
CA ALA A 99 -13.44 -7.18 25.26
C ALA A 99 -13.49 -6.52 23.87
N TYR A 100 -12.35 -6.11 23.32
CA TYR A 100 -12.23 -5.41 22.04
C TYR A 100 -11.58 -6.25 20.93
N LYS A 101 -11.23 -7.51 21.21
CA LYS A 101 -10.71 -8.41 20.18
C LYS A 101 -11.79 -8.75 19.17
N SER A 102 -11.53 -8.47 17.90
CA SER A 102 -12.40 -8.80 16.79
C SER A 102 -12.11 -10.20 16.26
N LYS A 103 -13.17 -10.88 15.77
CA LYS A 103 -13.00 -12.08 14.95
C LYS A 103 -12.63 -11.75 13.51
N MET A 104 -12.93 -10.52 13.05
CA MET A 104 -12.57 -10.03 11.74
C MET A 104 -11.06 -9.80 11.68
N ARG A 105 -10.45 -10.25 10.60
CA ARG A 105 -9.04 -10.06 10.29
C ARG A 105 -8.89 -9.07 9.14
N TYR A 106 -7.73 -8.44 9.00
CA TYR A 106 -7.53 -7.50 7.90
C TYR A 106 -7.72 -8.18 6.53
N GLN A 107 -7.43 -9.47 6.41
CA GLN A 107 -7.66 -10.23 5.19
C GLN A 107 -9.15 -10.26 4.80
N ASP A 108 -10.07 -10.22 5.76
CA ASP A 108 -11.52 -10.16 5.47
C ASP A 108 -11.88 -8.84 4.76
N VAL A 109 -11.13 -7.78 5.03
CA VAL A 109 -11.29 -6.46 4.38
C VAL A 109 -10.60 -6.43 3.02
N THR A 110 -9.39 -6.96 2.91
CA THR A 110 -8.58 -6.85 1.68
C THR A 110 -8.95 -7.87 0.62
N LYS A 111 -9.42 -9.06 1.03
CA LYS A 111 -9.75 -10.18 0.13
C LYS A 111 -10.71 -9.79 -1.00
N PRO A 112 -11.84 -9.09 -0.79
CA PRO A 112 -12.75 -8.73 -1.88
C PRO A 112 -12.11 -7.89 -2.99
N TYR A 113 -11.06 -7.13 -2.67
CA TYR A 113 -10.27 -6.36 -3.64
C TYR A 113 -9.30 -7.26 -4.39
N PHE A 114 -8.55 -8.10 -3.68
CA PHE A 114 -7.61 -9.04 -4.31
C PHE A 114 -8.31 -10.05 -5.21
N ASP A 115 -9.50 -10.51 -4.87
CA ASP A 115 -10.30 -11.44 -5.70
C ASP A 115 -10.62 -10.84 -7.09
N GLN A 116 -10.69 -9.50 -7.23
CA GLN A 116 -10.94 -8.83 -8.50
C GLN A 116 -9.70 -8.78 -9.41
N VAL A 117 -8.52 -8.90 -8.84
CA VAL A 117 -7.23 -8.81 -9.55
C VAL A 117 -6.33 -10.02 -9.35
N LYS A 118 -6.92 -11.17 -9.03
CA LYS A 118 -6.21 -12.42 -8.71
C LYS A 118 -5.20 -12.85 -9.79
N ASP A 119 -5.51 -12.54 -11.06
CA ASP A 119 -4.71 -12.93 -12.22
C ASP A 119 -3.61 -11.89 -12.57
N GLN A 120 -3.52 -10.79 -11.80
CA GLN A 120 -2.49 -9.78 -11.96
C GLN A 120 -1.21 -10.13 -11.18
N ASP A 121 -0.10 -9.48 -11.52
CA ASP A 121 1.15 -9.59 -10.76
C ASP A 121 1.07 -8.88 -9.39
N ASP A 122 2.07 -9.13 -8.55
CA ASP A 122 2.13 -8.63 -7.17
C ASP A 122 2.12 -7.10 -7.08
N LEU A 123 2.71 -6.40 -8.05
CA LEU A 123 2.70 -4.94 -8.08
C LEU A 123 1.30 -4.41 -8.38
N HIS A 124 0.67 -4.89 -9.44
CA HIS A 124 -0.70 -4.46 -9.78
C HIS A 124 -1.71 -4.77 -8.68
N LYS A 125 -1.58 -5.90 -7.97
CA LYS A 125 -2.40 -6.23 -6.80
C LYS A 125 -2.26 -5.19 -5.68
N LYS A 126 -1.02 -4.76 -5.38
CA LYS A 126 -0.75 -3.72 -4.38
C LYS A 126 -1.32 -2.37 -4.80
N LEU A 127 -1.04 -1.95 -6.05
CA LEU A 127 -1.56 -0.70 -6.59
C LEU A 127 -3.09 -0.67 -6.53
N PHE A 128 -3.74 -1.77 -6.93
CA PHE A 128 -5.19 -1.89 -6.90
C PHE A 128 -5.76 -1.75 -5.49
N LEU A 129 -5.14 -2.39 -4.50
CA LEU A 129 -5.57 -2.27 -3.11
C LEU A 129 -5.43 -0.85 -2.60
N ASP A 130 -4.29 -0.20 -2.83
CA ASP A 130 -4.02 1.16 -2.34
C ASP A 130 -4.91 2.19 -3.01
N MET A 131 -5.24 2.02 -4.29
CA MET A 131 -6.21 2.85 -5.00
C MET A 131 -7.61 2.80 -4.38
N HIS A 132 -7.99 1.69 -3.73
CA HIS A 132 -9.33 1.51 -3.16
C HIS A 132 -9.40 1.77 -1.66
N LEU A 133 -8.30 1.59 -0.93
CA LEU A 133 -8.28 1.74 0.53
C LEU A 133 -7.45 2.95 0.98
N TRP A 134 -6.16 2.97 0.63
CA TRP A 134 -5.24 4.01 1.09
C TRP A 134 -5.55 5.38 0.50
N LEU A 135 -5.63 5.45 -0.82
CA LEU A 135 -5.81 6.72 -1.52
C LEU A 135 -7.10 7.45 -1.12
N PRO A 136 -8.31 6.84 -1.18
CA PRO A 136 -9.55 7.55 -0.87
C PRO A 136 -9.71 7.84 0.62
N HIS A 137 -9.29 6.93 1.50
CA HIS A 137 -9.62 7.00 2.93
C HIS A 137 -8.56 7.72 3.78
N ASP A 138 -7.33 7.87 3.29
CA ASP A 138 -6.31 8.66 3.98
C ASP A 138 -5.87 9.86 3.11
N ILE A 139 -5.29 9.61 1.95
CA ILE A 139 -4.63 10.65 1.15
C ILE A 139 -5.62 11.73 0.71
N LEU A 140 -6.67 11.35 -0.01
CA LEU A 140 -7.65 12.31 -0.53
C LEU A 140 -8.50 12.91 0.58
N LEU A 141 -8.91 12.12 1.57
CA LEU A 141 -9.68 12.61 2.70
C LEU A 141 -8.89 13.65 3.51
N LYS A 142 -7.62 13.40 3.77
CA LYS A 142 -6.72 14.33 4.46
C LYS A 142 -6.50 15.59 3.62
N ALA A 143 -6.21 15.43 2.33
CA ALA A 143 -5.97 16.54 1.42
C ALA A 143 -7.20 17.46 1.34
N ASP A 144 -8.39 16.90 1.13
CA ASP A 144 -9.64 17.64 1.08
C ASP A 144 -9.92 18.40 2.39
N LYS A 145 -9.87 17.70 3.53
CA LYS A 145 -10.12 18.36 4.84
C LYS A 145 -9.16 19.50 5.14
N MET A 146 -7.88 19.35 4.81
CA MET A 146 -6.86 20.37 5.10
C MET A 146 -6.98 21.57 4.17
N THR A 147 -7.31 21.39 2.90
CA THR A 147 -7.47 22.47 1.94
C THR A 147 -8.82 23.17 2.14
N MET A 148 -9.90 22.43 2.34
CA MET A 148 -11.23 23.00 2.57
C MET A 148 -11.35 23.76 3.89
N ALA A 149 -10.52 23.45 4.89
CA ALA A 149 -10.42 24.27 6.12
C ALA A 149 -10.01 25.73 5.83
N HIS A 150 -9.45 26.00 4.66
CA HIS A 150 -9.05 27.34 4.20
C HIS A 150 -9.80 27.78 2.93
N SER A 151 -10.91 27.12 2.58
CA SER A 151 -11.69 27.40 1.36
C SER A 151 -10.82 27.36 0.09
N LEU A 152 -9.87 26.44 0.04
CA LEU A 152 -8.97 26.19 -1.08
C LEU A 152 -9.41 24.91 -1.79
N GLU A 153 -9.76 24.99 -3.08
CA GLU A 153 -10.13 23.82 -3.88
C GLU A 153 -8.88 23.10 -4.35
N LEU A 154 -8.76 21.82 -4.01
CA LEU A 154 -7.70 20.95 -4.49
C LEU A 154 -8.19 20.11 -5.66
N ARG A 155 -7.48 20.11 -6.77
CA ARG A 155 -7.71 19.23 -7.92
C ARG A 155 -6.54 18.27 -8.10
N VAL A 156 -6.87 17.02 -8.48
CA VAL A 156 -5.93 15.90 -8.57
C VAL A 156 -5.91 15.33 -10.01
N PRO A 157 -5.15 15.94 -10.93
CA PRO A 157 -5.19 15.59 -12.36
C PRO A 157 -4.81 14.14 -12.66
N TYR A 158 -3.96 13.52 -11.84
CA TYR A 158 -3.59 12.11 -12.01
C TYR A 158 -4.79 11.17 -11.87
N LEU A 159 -5.83 11.55 -11.13
CA LEU A 159 -7.05 10.73 -10.96
C LEU A 159 -8.08 10.94 -12.07
N ASP A 160 -7.72 11.62 -13.16
CA ASP A 160 -8.56 11.66 -14.36
C ASP A 160 -8.75 10.25 -14.93
N LYS A 161 -9.96 9.95 -15.38
CA LYS A 161 -10.32 8.63 -15.90
C LYS A 161 -9.41 8.17 -17.05
N LYS A 162 -9.00 9.07 -17.95
CA LYS A 162 -8.12 8.72 -19.07
C LYS A 162 -6.70 8.41 -18.61
N VAL A 163 -6.22 9.13 -17.59
CA VAL A 163 -4.91 8.85 -16.98
C VAL A 163 -4.95 7.47 -16.30
N TRP A 164 -6.03 7.17 -15.58
CA TRP A 164 -6.24 5.86 -14.98
C TRP A 164 -6.28 4.73 -16.03
N GLU A 165 -7.04 4.91 -17.11
CA GLU A 165 -7.13 3.92 -18.20
C GLU A 165 -5.76 3.65 -18.83
N LEU A 166 -4.91 4.67 -18.97
CA LEU A 166 -3.55 4.53 -19.43
C LEU A 166 -2.68 3.81 -18.38
N ALA A 167 -2.67 4.30 -17.14
CA ALA A 167 -1.82 3.78 -16.07
C ALA A 167 -2.02 2.27 -15.85
N ARG A 168 -3.27 1.81 -15.81
CA ARG A 168 -3.60 0.38 -15.64
C ARG A 168 -3.15 -0.51 -16.80
N SER A 169 -2.81 0.06 -17.96
CA SER A 169 -2.31 -0.68 -19.12
C SER A 169 -0.79 -0.80 -19.14
N ILE A 170 -0.10 -0.11 -18.25
CA ILE A 170 1.37 -0.12 -18.19
C ILE A 170 1.84 -1.39 -17.48
N ASP A 171 2.73 -2.13 -18.13
CA ASP A 171 3.37 -3.32 -17.54
C ASP A 171 4.22 -2.91 -16.31
N SER A 172 4.17 -3.69 -15.24
CA SER A 172 4.88 -3.49 -13.97
C SER A 172 6.35 -3.14 -14.12
N LYS A 173 7.02 -3.70 -15.12
CA LYS A 173 8.45 -3.44 -15.40
C LYS A 173 8.75 -2.00 -15.80
N TYR A 174 7.73 -1.26 -16.25
CA TYR A 174 7.85 0.17 -16.57
C TYR A 174 7.46 1.09 -15.40
N CYS A 175 6.81 0.55 -14.37
CA CYS A 175 6.49 1.30 -13.17
C CYS A 175 7.65 1.28 -12.17
N VAL A 176 8.23 0.08 -11.99
CA VAL A 176 9.32 -0.14 -11.01
C VAL A 176 10.40 -1.02 -11.65
N ASP A 177 11.64 -0.55 -11.62
CA ASP A 177 12.80 -1.29 -12.12
C ASP A 177 13.95 -1.27 -11.11
N GLY A 178 14.23 -2.43 -10.52
CA GLY A 178 15.27 -2.55 -9.49
C GLY A 178 14.92 -1.76 -8.23
N MET A 179 15.67 -0.69 -7.96
CA MET A 179 15.45 0.23 -6.83
C MET A 179 14.80 1.55 -7.26
N GLU A 180 14.50 1.71 -8.55
CA GLU A 180 13.88 2.91 -9.09
C GLU A 180 12.37 2.76 -9.17
N THR A 181 11.67 3.76 -8.69
CA THR A 181 10.20 3.89 -8.73
C THR A 181 9.79 5.00 -9.68
N LYS A 182 8.57 4.95 -10.25
CA LYS A 182 8.05 5.94 -11.22
C LYS A 182 8.98 6.12 -12.43
N LYS A 183 9.37 5.02 -13.04
CA LYS A 183 10.28 5.03 -14.19
C LYS A 183 9.61 5.58 -15.46
#